data_5544f38a82ea47e8da3a4f9cb12854bf
#
_entry.id   5544f38a82ea47e8da3a4f9cb12854bf
#
_cell.length_a   1.000
_cell.length_b   1.000
_cell.length_c   1.000
_cell.angle_alpha   90.00
_cell.angle_beta   90.00
_cell.angle_gamma   90.00
#
_symmetry.space_group_name_H-M   'P 1'
#
loop_
_entity.id
_entity.type
_entity.pdbx_description
1 polymer ?
#
loop_
_entity_poly.entity_id
_entity_poly.type
_entity_poly.pdbx_seq_one_letter_code
_entity_poly.pdbx_strand_id
1 'polypeptide(L)'
;MIIKRSKKTLYFLMTLMTFALLIGCTTNNQPIDKKSDDIVILFTNDMHCGINEGLGLASFATYKNKLIEKYQYVVTVDAGDAIEGSAIGTISKGEIGVEAMNLVGYDFAIFGNHEFNYGLDRLKELVELSDATFLNSNIKYLGEGDPWINDLKPYEIVSCGNIKVGFIGITTPLTLSTISPKNFYENDKLVYQFDGGSTEALIENIQKNIDNMKEEGADYVIAIAHLGDKDYADLGNYSSSYLAEHTTGIDAIIDGHSHTVMPLRIEKNPDGKDVIISQTGTKLKSFGQIVITNDGSIYPSLIQKYPEVDIKIQDEFDEIVEKYEKTVLNVVAKTDTELPLEDETGNWYAYTQESTIGNLIADSIREKTGADIALMNAGGIRAGIEKGDITYKDIIDVIPFSNTICLSEVTGEELLDILEYTSSYAEKGGSGSNMQISGIKYDLDTSKVADYDLDSDLNLIKVNSINRVSNVQILNGDKYEPIDLAKTYTVGSISYILVNGGCGLNCIFGGKEPILTDIATDFETLIDYINNLGGDLSRYADLEGRINIKK
;
A
#
# COMPACT_ATOMS: atom_id res chain seq x y z
N MET A 1 -21.15 93.05 -9.35
CA MET A 1 -20.18 92.70 -10.41
C MET A 1 -20.41 91.24 -10.79
N ILE A 2 -21.19 91.00 -11.85
CA ILE A 2 -21.71 89.71 -12.24
C ILE A 2 -20.74 89.14 -13.28
N ILE A 3 -20.03 88.07 -12.96
CA ILE A 3 -19.16 87.39 -13.89
C ILE A 3 -19.99 86.45 -14.76
N LYS A 4 -20.10 86.78 -16.06
CA LYS A 4 -20.67 85.91 -17.09
C LYS A 4 -19.71 84.68 -17.29
N ARG A 5 -20.09 83.52 -16.78
CA ARG A 5 -19.48 82.28 -17.15
C ARG A 5 -19.84 81.92 -18.60
N SER A 6 -18.82 81.77 -19.44
CA SER A 6 -18.92 81.54 -20.86
C SER A 6 -19.54 80.16 -21.16
N LYS A 7 -20.52 80.06 -22.03
CA LYS A 7 -21.16 78.85 -22.53
C LYS A 7 -20.18 77.92 -23.24
N LYS A 8 -18.98 78.37 -23.59
CA LYS A 8 -17.93 77.58 -24.25
C LYS A 8 -17.27 76.59 -23.27
N THR A 9 -17.22 76.86 -21.98
CA THR A 9 -16.63 75.98 -20.99
C THR A 9 -17.56 74.80 -20.66
N LEU A 10 -18.85 74.96 -20.84
CA LEU A 10 -19.85 73.90 -20.59
C LEU A 10 -19.85 72.83 -21.71
N TYR A 11 -19.59 73.21 -22.98
CA TYR A 11 -19.53 72.30 -24.09
C TYR A 11 -18.21 71.52 -24.09
N PHE A 12 -17.09 72.07 -23.58
CA PHE A 12 -15.83 71.35 -23.44
C PHE A 12 -15.87 70.31 -22.33
N LEU A 13 -16.57 70.59 -21.25
CA LEU A 13 -16.79 69.61 -20.16
C LEU A 13 -17.76 68.48 -20.57
N MET A 14 -18.80 68.78 -21.37
CA MET A 14 -19.70 67.75 -21.88
C MET A 14 -19.06 66.87 -22.96
N THR A 15 -18.17 67.37 -23.79
CA THR A 15 -17.41 66.56 -24.77
C THR A 15 -16.33 65.74 -24.12
N LEU A 16 -15.70 66.18 -23.01
CA LEU A 16 -14.77 65.35 -22.25
C LEU A 16 -15.47 64.24 -21.50
N MET A 17 -16.69 64.46 -21.03
CA MET A 17 -17.49 63.44 -20.29
C MET A 17 -18.09 62.41 -21.23
N THR A 18 -18.42 62.74 -22.49
CA THR A 18 -18.86 61.77 -23.51
C THR A 18 -17.68 60.97 -24.08
N PHE A 19 -16.45 61.52 -24.11
CA PHE A 19 -15.27 60.74 -24.51
C PHE A 19 -14.79 59.80 -23.41
N ALA A 20 -14.96 60.12 -22.11
CA ALA A 20 -14.66 59.24 -20.99
C ALA A 20 -15.70 58.10 -20.85
N LEU A 21 -16.94 58.26 -21.35
CA LEU A 21 -17.96 57.19 -21.39
C LEU A 21 -17.82 56.26 -22.58
N LEU A 22 -17.03 56.60 -23.61
CA LEU A 22 -16.75 55.75 -24.76
C LEU A 22 -15.45 54.94 -24.61
N ILE A 23 -14.61 55.23 -23.60
CA ILE A 23 -13.41 54.41 -23.27
C ILE A 23 -13.71 53.35 -22.21
N GLY A 24 -14.93 53.38 -21.60
CA GLY A 24 -15.33 52.44 -20.53
C GLY A 24 -16.05 51.17 -20.97
N CYS A 25 -16.14 50.86 -22.28
CA CYS A 25 -16.74 49.63 -22.79
C CYS A 25 -15.93 49.00 -23.92
N THR A 26 -14.62 48.88 -23.75
CA THR A 26 -13.95 47.73 -24.29
C THR A 26 -14.05 46.65 -23.20
N THR A 27 -15.14 45.93 -23.21
CA THR A 27 -15.12 44.57 -22.69
C THR A 27 -13.94 43.88 -23.40
N ASN A 28 -12.87 43.66 -22.67
CA ASN A 28 -11.88 42.67 -23.05
C ASN A 28 -12.64 41.33 -23.07
N ASN A 29 -13.41 41.09 -24.13
CA ASN A 29 -13.73 39.74 -24.56
C ASN A 29 -12.44 39.18 -25.09
N GLN A 30 -11.51 38.81 -24.20
CA GLN A 30 -10.59 37.73 -24.49
C GLN A 30 -11.52 36.55 -24.88
N PRO A 31 -11.37 35.95 -26.05
CA PRO A 31 -12.09 34.74 -26.35
C PRO A 31 -11.78 33.81 -25.16
N ILE A 32 -12.82 33.33 -24.48
CA ILE A 32 -12.68 32.23 -23.52
C ILE A 32 -12.10 31.14 -24.40
N ASP A 33 -10.81 30.83 -24.20
CA ASP A 33 -10.17 29.74 -24.93
C ASP A 33 -11.05 28.51 -24.72
N LYS A 34 -11.63 27.97 -25.83
CA LYS A 34 -12.47 26.79 -25.77
C LYS A 34 -11.62 25.67 -25.17
N LYS A 35 -12.10 25.06 -24.08
CA LYS A 35 -11.44 23.88 -23.50
C LYS A 35 -11.31 22.79 -24.56
N SER A 36 -10.24 22.01 -24.48
CA SER A 36 -10.09 20.80 -25.32
C SER A 36 -11.19 19.80 -25.01
N ASP A 37 -11.71 19.16 -26.04
CA ASP A 37 -12.69 18.08 -25.93
C ASP A 37 -11.99 16.72 -25.71
N ASP A 38 -10.62 16.65 -25.64
CA ASP A 38 -9.89 15.46 -25.24
C ASP A 38 -10.26 15.09 -23.78
N ILE A 39 -10.24 13.79 -23.50
CA ILE A 39 -10.58 13.25 -22.18
C ILE A 39 -9.27 12.98 -21.45
N VAL A 40 -9.16 13.48 -20.22
CA VAL A 40 -8.00 13.26 -19.36
C VAL A 40 -8.43 12.40 -18.18
N ILE A 41 -7.72 11.30 -17.95
CA ILE A 41 -7.85 10.46 -16.78
C ILE A 41 -6.60 10.65 -15.96
N LEU A 42 -6.73 11.25 -14.76
CA LEU A 42 -5.67 11.39 -13.77
C LEU A 42 -5.73 10.23 -12.80
N PHE A 43 -4.57 9.72 -12.38
CA PHE A 43 -4.57 8.59 -11.45
C PHE A 43 -3.40 8.57 -10.49
N THR A 44 -3.67 7.93 -9.35
CA THR A 44 -2.70 7.52 -8.32
C THR A 44 -2.89 6.04 -8.01
N ASN A 45 -1.91 5.44 -7.38
CA ASN A 45 -1.92 4.12 -6.79
C ASN A 45 -0.92 4.06 -5.63
N ASP A 46 -1.11 3.14 -4.69
CA ASP A 46 -0.17 2.84 -3.60
C ASP A 46 0.28 4.10 -2.85
N MET A 47 -0.66 5.00 -2.54
CA MET A 47 -0.35 6.25 -1.84
C MET A 47 0.07 6.00 -0.39
N HIS A 48 -0.45 4.96 0.25
CA HIS A 48 -0.10 4.54 1.61
C HIS A 48 -0.16 5.68 2.63
N CYS A 49 -1.22 6.51 2.58
CA CYS A 49 -1.35 7.74 3.38
C CYS A 49 -0.14 8.69 3.29
N GLY A 50 0.65 8.60 2.24
CA GLY A 50 1.82 9.45 2.00
C GLY A 50 1.45 10.84 1.50
N ILE A 51 0.53 11.54 2.16
CA ILE A 51 -0.11 12.80 1.72
C ILE A 51 0.90 13.85 1.29
N ASN A 52 1.98 14.02 2.07
CA ASN A 52 3.06 14.98 1.83
C ASN A 52 4.34 14.30 1.31
N GLU A 53 4.29 13.01 0.95
CA GLU A 53 5.44 12.29 0.40
C GLU A 53 5.54 12.46 -1.13
N GLY A 54 6.71 12.22 -1.68
CA GLY A 54 6.96 12.34 -3.12
C GLY A 54 6.61 13.73 -3.66
N LEU A 55 5.67 13.81 -4.59
CA LEU A 55 5.18 15.08 -5.14
C LEU A 55 4.11 15.74 -4.25
N GLY A 56 3.49 14.99 -3.35
CA GLY A 56 2.42 15.43 -2.46
C GLY A 56 1.04 15.58 -3.14
N LEU A 57 -0.02 15.30 -2.37
CA LEU A 57 -1.40 15.43 -2.87
C LEU A 57 -1.81 16.87 -3.18
N ALA A 58 -1.24 17.87 -2.49
CA ALA A 58 -1.46 19.28 -2.80
C ALA A 58 -0.98 19.64 -4.22
N SER A 59 0.19 19.10 -4.64
CA SER A 59 0.66 19.25 -6.03
C SER A 59 -0.24 18.54 -7.03
N PHE A 60 -0.72 17.35 -6.70
CA PHE A 60 -1.64 16.58 -7.54
C PHE A 60 -2.98 17.33 -7.73
N ALA A 61 -3.58 17.83 -6.65
CA ALA A 61 -4.79 18.64 -6.70
C ALA A 61 -4.58 19.94 -7.49
N THR A 62 -3.43 20.62 -7.32
CA THR A 62 -3.06 21.80 -8.09
C THR A 62 -2.96 21.48 -9.58
N TYR A 63 -2.32 20.34 -9.93
CA TYR A 63 -2.22 19.88 -11.32
C TYR A 63 -3.59 19.55 -11.91
N LYS A 64 -4.45 18.81 -11.16
CA LYS A 64 -5.84 18.54 -11.55
C LYS A 64 -6.60 19.82 -11.90
N ASN A 65 -6.53 20.85 -11.05
CA ASN A 65 -7.22 22.11 -11.27
C ASN A 65 -6.78 22.78 -12.58
N LYS A 66 -5.49 22.75 -12.91
CA LYS A 66 -5.00 23.27 -14.21
C LYS A 66 -5.50 22.46 -15.40
N LEU A 67 -5.65 21.15 -15.24
CA LEU A 67 -6.25 20.34 -16.29
C LEU A 67 -7.72 20.64 -16.49
N ILE A 68 -8.47 20.87 -15.40
CA ILE A 68 -9.89 21.27 -15.46
C ILE A 68 -10.05 22.63 -16.16
N GLU A 69 -9.08 23.54 -16.05
CA GLU A 69 -9.09 24.80 -16.81
C GLU A 69 -8.89 24.55 -18.32
N LYS A 70 -8.09 23.58 -18.71
CA LYS A 70 -7.68 23.32 -20.09
C LYS A 70 -8.58 22.32 -20.83
N TYR A 71 -9.07 21.30 -20.12
CA TYR A 71 -9.87 20.21 -20.69
C TYR A 71 -11.30 20.24 -20.20
N GLN A 72 -12.23 19.83 -21.08
CA GLN A 72 -13.64 19.76 -20.72
C GLN A 72 -13.95 18.55 -19.83
N TYR A 73 -13.22 17.45 -20.03
CA TYR A 73 -13.44 16.18 -19.37
C TYR A 73 -12.17 15.73 -18.67
N VAL A 74 -12.22 15.73 -17.33
CA VAL A 74 -11.13 15.27 -16.46
C VAL A 74 -11.76 14.32 -15.44
N VAL A 75 -11.29 13.08 -15.40
CA VAL A 75 -11.70 12.06 -14.44
C VAL A 75 -10.49 11.70 -13.59
N THR A 76 -10.66 11.58 -12.28
CA THR A 76 -9.57 11.31 -11.34
C THR A 76 -9.85 10.00 -10.61
N VAL A 77 -8.90 9.05 -10.66
CA VAL A 77 -9.09 7.71 -10.12
C VAL A 77 -7.92 7.28 -9.23
N ASP A 78 -8.19 6.40 -8.27
CA ASP A 78 -7.18 5.76 -7.44
C ASP A 78 -7.23 4.23 -7.62
N ALA A 79 -6.06 3.62 -7.80
CA ALA A 79 -5.94 2.19 -8.03
C ALA A 79 -5.54 1.39 -6.77
N GLY A 80 -5.98 1.85 -5.59
CA GLY A 80 -5.90 1.12 -4.33
C GLY A 80 -4.62 1.36 -3.53
N ASP A 81 -4.58 0.79 -2.32
CA ASP A 81 -3.55 0.97 -1.30
C ASP A 81 -3.37 2.47 -0.93
N ALA A 82 -4.49 3.16 -0.72
CA ALA A 82 -4.49 4.59 -0.42
C ALA A 82 -4.41 4.90 1.08
N ILE A 83 -5.00 4.04 1.94
CA ILE A 83 -5.40 4.40 3.31
C ILE A 83 -4.50 3.85 4.42
N GLU A 84 -3.51 3.01 4.12
CA GLU A 84 -2.63 2.36 5.10
C GLU A 84 -1.16 2.59 4.73
N GLY A 85 -0.24 2.63 5.70
CA GLY A 85 1.22 2.58 5.50
C GLY A 85 2.01 3.81 5.97
N SER A 86 1.39 4.83 6.56
CA SER A 86 2.07 5.91 7.27
C SER A 86 1.62 5.99 8.73
N ALA A 87 2.43 6.63 9.59
CA ALA A 87 2.08 6.77 11.01
C ALA A 87 0.74 7.48 11.23
N ILE A 88 0.46 8.53 10.45
CA ILE A 88 -0.83 9.25 10.52
C ILE A 88 -1.99 8.39 9.98
N GLY A 89 -1.74 7.59 8.94
CA GLY A 89 -2.68 6.59 8.42
C GLY A 89 -3.05 5.55 9.47
N THR A 90 -2.05 4.99 10.13
CA THR A 90 -2.22 4.00 11.21
C THR A 90 -3.04 4.55 12.38
N ILE A 91 -2.70 5.74 12.91
CA ILE A 91 -3.40 6.35 14.04
C ILE A 91 -4.82 6.75 13.68
N SER A 92 -5.06 7.26 12.47
CA SER A 92 -6.40 7.61 12.00
C SER A 92 -7.20 6.38 11.54
N LYS A 93 -6.58 5.20 11.48
CA LYS A 93 -7.16 4.00 10.86
C LYS A 93 -7.74 4.31 9.48
N GLY A 94 -6.93 4.96 8.63
CA GLY A 94 -7.23 5.28 7.24
C GLY A 94 -8.06 6.54 7.01
N GLU A 95 -8.63 7.17 8.05
CA GLU A 95 -9.53 8.33 7.89
C GLU A 95 -8.86 9.50 7.16
N ILE A 96 -7.61 9.82 7.51
CA ILE A 96 -6.88 10.90 6.87
C ILE A 96 -6.64 10.65 5.38
N GLY A 97 -6.46 9.39 4.96
CA GLY A 97 -6.35 9.02 3.54
C GLY A 97 -7.61 9.39 2.79
N VAL A 98 -8.78 9.04 3.34
CA VAL A 98 -10.09 9.39 2.76
C VAL A 98 -10.35 10.89 2.79
N GLU A 99 -10.06 11.59 3.91
CA GLU A 99 -10.18 13.05 3.99
C GLU A 99 -9.32 13.73 2.90
N ALA A 100 -8.10 13.25 2.68
CA ALA A 100 -7.21 13.78 1.66
C ALA A 100 -7.71 13.47 0.22
N MET A 101 -8.24 12.28 -0.02
CA MET A 101 -8.86 11.94 -1.30
C MET A 101 -10.08 12.82 -1.60
N ASN A 102 -10.91 13.13 -0.59
CA ASN A 102 -12.05 14.02 -0.72
C ASN A 102 -11.62 15.44 -1.07
N LEU A 103 -10.53 15.96 -0.47
CA LEU A 103 -9.96 17.28 -0.84
C LEU A 103 -9.49 17.33 -2.29
N VAL A 104 -8.89 16.26 -2.80
CA VAL A 104 -8.53 16.16 -4.22
C VAL A 104 -9.78 16.08 -5.09
N GLY A 105 -10.83 15.42 -4.62
CA GLY A 105 -12.05 15.12 -5.36
C GLY A 105 -11.84 13.98 -6.37
N TYR A 106 -11.50 12.79 -5.89
CA TYR A 106 -11.48 11.58 -6.72
C TYR A 106 -12.89 11.23 -7.17
N ASP A 107 -13.03 10.79 -8.42
CA ASP A 107 -14.30 10.32 -8.98
C ASP A 107 -14.50 8.84 -8.68
N PHE A 108 -13.45 8.03 -8.84
CA PHE A 108 -13.47 6.58 -8.57
C PHE A 108 -12.27 6.15 -7.76
N ALA A 109 -12.49 5.11 -6.95
CA ALA A 109 -11.45 4.39 -6.23
C ALA A 109 -11.75 2.87 -6.28
N ILE A 110 -10.73 2.07 -6.04
CA ILE A 110 -10.86 0.63 -5.86
C ILE A 110 -10.15 0.19 -4.57
N PHE A 111 -10.32 -1.05 -4.19
CA PHE A 111 -9.56 -1.64 -3.10
C PHE A 111 -8.24 -2.22 -3.61
N GLY A 112 -7.12 -1.86 -2.97
CA GLY A 112 -5.94 -2.69 -2.95
C GLY A 112 -6.04 -3.73 -1.82
N ASN A 113 -4.95 -4.41 -1.51
CA ASN A 113 -4.94 -5.34 -0.38
C ASN A 113 -4.88 -4.62 0.96
N HIS A 114 -4.23 -3.47 1.05
CA HIS A 114 -4.05 -2.73 2.31
C HIS A 114 -5.31 -1.99 2.79
N GLU A 115 -6.33 -1.81 1.96
CA GLU A 115 -7.62 -1.29 2.42
C GLU A 115 -8.28 -2.17 3.49
N PHE A 116 -7.94 -3.47 3.53
CA PHE A 116 -8.50 -4.43 4.49
C PHE A 116 -7.75 -4.51 5.82
N ASN A 117 -6.63 -3.82 6.00
CA ASN A 117 -5.78 -3.93 7.20
C ASN A 117 -6.51 -3.54 8.49
N TYR A 118 -7.36 -2.53 8.44
CA TYR A 118 -8.12 -2.06 9.62
C TYR A 118 -9.42 -2.83 9.86
N GLY A 119 -9.66 -3.92 9.11
CA GLY A 119 -10.85 -4.76 9.18
C GLY A 119 -12.03 -4.21 8.37
N LEU A 120 -12.98 -5.09 8.09
CA LEU A 120 -14.10 -4.82 7.17
C LEU A 120 -15.10 -3.80 7.68
N ASP A 121 -15.35 -3.76 9.00
CA ASP A 121 -16.24 -2.76 9.59
C ASP A 121 -15.66 -1.35 9.41
N ARG A 122 -14.35 -1.19 9.66
CA ARG A 122 -13.67 0.09 9.43
C ARG A 122 -13.61 0.45 7.96
N LEU A 123 -13.35 -0.52 7.07
CA LEU A 123 -13.37 -0.28 5.64
C LEU A 123 -14.73 0.22 5.17
N LYS A 124 -15.82 -0.36 5.66
CA LYS A 124 -17.18 0.13 5.37
C LYS A 124 -17.37 1.59 5.77
N GLU A 125 -16.98 1.96 7.01
CA GLU A 125 -17.02 3.35 7.47
C GLU A 125 -16.23 4.29 6.56
N LEU A 126 -15.04 3.89 6.12
CA LEU A 126 -14.19 4.68 5.24
C LEU A 126 -14.79 4.86 3.85
N VAL A 127 -15.41 3.81 3.29
CA VAL A 127 -16.15 3.89 2.03
C VAL A 127 -17.35 4.83 2.15
N GLU A 128 -18.08 4.79 3.27
CA GLU A 128 -19.20 5.70 3.54
C GLU A 128 -18.76 7.15 3.75
N LEU A 129 -17.53 7.40 4.22
CA LEU A 129 -16.94 8.74 4.37
C LEU A 129 -16.36 9.30 3.06
N SER A 130 -16.12 8.45 2.07
CA SER A 130 -15.51 8.85 0.80
C SER A 130 -16.51 9.51 -0.13
N ASP A 131 -16.10 10.61 -0.77
CA ASP A 131 -16.83 11.23 -1.88
C ASP A 131 -16.61 10.47 -3.21
N ALA A 132 -15.53 9.67 -3.32
CA ALA A 132 -15.26 8.83 -4.49
C ALA A 132 -16.20 7.61 -4.53
N THR A 133 -16.62 7.23 -5.73
CA THR A 133 -17.35 5.97 -5.92
C THR A 133 -16.37 4.80 -5.94
N PHE A 134 -16.48 3.90 -4.95
CA PHE A 134 -15.70 2.65 -4.96
C PHE A 134 -16.31 1.66 -5.94
N LEU A 135 -15.45 1.12 -6.84
CA LEU A 135 -15.84 0.10 -7.81
C LEU A 135 -15.31 -1.27 -7.37
N ASN A 136 -16.16 -2.29 -7.45
CA ASN A 136 -15.83 -3.66 -7.05
C ASN A 136 -16.43 -4.68 -8.01
N SER A 137 -15.63 -5.25 -8.91
CA SER A 137 -16.11 -6.25 -9.85
C SER A 137 -15.92 -7.69 -9.39
N ASN A 138 -15.02 -7.95 -8.44
CA ASN A 138 -14.56 -9.31 -8.18
C ASN A 138 -14.61 -9.77 -6.71
N ILE A 139 -14.76 -8.86 -5.75
CA ILE A 139 -14.89 -9.24 -4.34
C ILE A 139 -16.35 -9.58 -4.04
N LYS A 140 -16.58 -10.74 -3.43
CA LYS A 140 -17.91 -11.18 -3.00
C LYS A 140 -17.90 -11.67 -1.56
N TYR A 141 -18.89 -11.22 -0.80
CA TYR A 141 -19.23 -11.77 0.50
C TYR A 141 -20.26 -12.88 0.33
N LEU A 142 -19.98 -14.05 0.91
CA LEU A 142 -20.77 -15.28 0.83
C LEU A 142 -21.34 -15.72 2.19
N GLY A 143 -21.09 -14.92 3.25
CA GLY A 143 -21.55 -15.18 4.61
C GLY A 143 -23.02 -14.82 4.85
N GLU A 144 -23.43 -14.86 6.13
CA GLU A 144 -24.80 -14.53 6.55
C GLU A 144 -24.93 -13.11 7.16
N GLY A 145 -23.80 -12.38 7.26
CA GLY A 145 -23.74 -11.02 7.81
C GLY A 145 -24.17 -9.94 6.82
N ASP A 146 -23.59 -8.74 6.97
CA ASP A 146 -23.88 -7.58 6.11
C ASP A 146 -23.14 -7.68 4.76
N PRO A 147 -23.87 -7.84 3.65
CA PRO A 147 -23.26 -7.98 2.32
C PRO A 147 -22.89 -6.63 1.66
N TRP A 148 -22.65 -5.56 2.39
CA TRP A 148 -22.44 -4.20 1.86
C TRP A 148 -21.48 -4.13 0.66
N ILE A 149 -20.43 -4.96 0.66
CA ILE A 149 -19.43 -5.01 -0.42
C ILE A 149 -20.03 -5.54 -1.75
N ASN A 150 -21.08 -6.37 -1.64
CA ASN A 150 -21.78 -6.90 -2.82
C ASN A 150 -22.69 -5.86 -3.49
N ASP A 151 -23.02 -4.77 -2.77
CA ASP A 151 -23.88 -3.69 -3.27
C ASP A 151 -23.07 -2.63 -4.04
N LEU A 152 -21.73 -2.71 -3.99
CA LEU A 152 -20.86 -1.84 -4.77
C LEU A 152 -20.99 -2.14 -6.26
N LYS A 153 -20.90 -1.08 -7.08
CA LYS A 153 -20.97 -1.22 -8.53
C LYS A 153 -19.69 -1.90 -9.06
N PRO A 154 -19.81 -2.84 -9.99
CA PRO A 154 -18.64 -3.43 -10.63
C PRO A 154 -17.94 -2.46 -11.58
N TYR A 155 -18.67 -1.55 -12.19
CA TYR A 155 -18.20 -0.53 -13.13
C TYR A 155 -19.11 0.69 -13.13
N GLU A 156 -18.61 1.76 -13.74
CA GLU A 156 -19.40 2.97 -14.04
C GLU A 156 -19.06 3.47 -15.46
N ILE A 157 -20.02 4.08 -16.14
CA ILE A 157 -19.83 4.65 -17.49
C ILE A 157 -20.02 6.14 -17.44
N VAL A 158 -18.95 6.88 -17.76
CA VAL A 158 -18.93 8.35 -17.78
C VAL A 158 -19.14 8.84 -19.22
N SER A 159 -20.08 9.77 -19.39
CA SER A 159 -20.31 10.43 -20.67
C SER A 159 -19.45 11.68 -20.81
N CYS A 160 -18.51 11.66 -21.74
CA CYS A 160 -17.62 12.76 -22.10
C CYS A 160 -18.04 13.31 -23.47
N GLY A 161 -19.10 14.11 -23.49
CA GLY A 161 -19.73 14.54 -24.73
C GLY A 161 -20.42 13.39 -25.46
N ASN A 162 -19.93 13.07 -26.66
CA ASN A 162 -20.43 11.95 -27.45
C ASN A 162 -19.67 10.63 -27.20
N ILE A 163 -18.62 10.67 -26.40
CA ILE A 163 -17.78 9.51 -26.06
C ILE A 163 -18.18 9.01 -24.68
N LYS A 164 -18.30 7.71 -24.53
CA LYS A 164 -18.55 7.04 -23.25
C LYS A 164 -17.32 6.25 -22.83
N VAL A 165 -16.84 6.49 -21.62
CA VAL A 165 -15.71 5.78 -21.01
C VAL A 165 -16.21 4.94 -19.85
N GLY A 166 -16.05 3.63 -19.93
CA GLY A 166 -16.35 2.68 -18.85
C GLY A 166 -15.14 2.49 -17.95
N PHE A 167 -15.36 2.49 -16.64
CA PHE A 167 -14.35 2.22 -15.60
C PHE A 167 -14.77 0.98 -14.82
N ILE A 168 -13.91 -0.04 -14.72
CA ILE A 168 -14.14 -1.25 -13.94
C ILE A 168 -13.11 -1.39 -12.84
N GLY A 169 -13.52 -1.76 -11.61
CA GLY A 169 -12.63 -1.92 -10.45
C GLY A 169 -12.25 -3.38 -10.21
N ILE A 170 -10.94 -3.65 -10.06
CA ILE A 170 -10.39 -5.02 -9.90
C ILE A 170 -9.37 -5.03 -8.77
N THR A 171 -9.63 -5.84 -7.73
CA THR A 171 -8.74 -6.04 -6.58
C THR A 171 -7.99 -7.37 -6.71
N THR A 172 -6.74 -7.42 -6.27
CA THR A 172 -5.93 -8.64 -6.32
C THR A 172 -6.49 -9.75 -5.41
N PRO A 173 -6.64 -10.99 -5.93
CA PRO A 173 -6.97 -12.14 -5.10
C PRO A 173 -5.91 -12.49 -4.04
N LEU A 174 -4.66 -12.02 -4.24
CA LEU A 174 -3.59 -12.20 -3.26
C LEU A 174 -3.88 -11.51 -1.93
N THR A 175 -4.88 -10.64 -1.86
CA THR A 175 -5.39 -10.05 -0.61
C THR A 175 -5.63 -11.11 0.47
N LEU A 176 -6.14 -12.30 0.11
CA LEU A 176 -6.36 -13.39 1.06
C LEU A 176 -5.08 -13.96 1.70
N SER A 177 -3.92 -13.79 1.04
CA SER A 177 -2.62 -14.25 1.53
C SER A 177 -1.74 -13.15 2.09
N THR A 178 -2.04 -11.88 1.78
CA THR A 178 -1.22 -10.74 2.19
C THR A 178 -1.77 -9.98 3.40
N ILE A 179 -3.06 -10.18 3.71
CA ILE A 179 -3.74 -9.53 4.83
C ILE A 179 -4.20 -10.59 5.84
N SER A 180 -4.48 -10.18 7.08
CA SER A 180 -4.94 -11.10 8.12
C SER A 180 -6.17 -11.89 7.65
N PRO A 181 -6.12 -13.23 7.56
CA PRO A 181 -7.24 -14.05 7.13
C PRO A 181 -8.47 -13.86 8.00
N LYS A 182 -8.29 -13.52 9.28
CA LYS A 182 -9.38 -13.27 10.23
C LYS A 182 -10.42 -12.28 9.69
N ASN A 183 -9.98 -11.31 8.88
CA ASN A 183 -10.88 -10.33 8.26
C ASN A 183 -11.86 -10.96 7.26
N PHE A 184 -11.59 -12.18 6.79
CA PHE A 184 -12.33 -12.83 5.71
C PHE A 184 -13.07 -14.11 6.14
N TYR A 185 -12.99 -14.46 7.43
CA TYR A 185 -13.58 -15.66 7.97
C TYR A 185 -14.71 -15.36 8.97
N GLU A 186 -15.77 -16.16 8.93
CA GLU A 186 -16.83 -16.20 9.93
C GLU A 186 -17.02 -17.66 10.37
N ASN A 187 -17.00 -17.93 11.70
CA ASN A 187 -17.15 -19.27 12.27
C ASN A 187 -16.23 -20.29 11.56
N ASP A 188 -14.96 -19.96 11.40
CA ASP A 188 -13.90 -20.75 10.76
C ASP A 188 -14.16 -21.09 9.27
N LYS A 189 -15.03 -20.33 8.61
CA LYS A 189 -15.26 -20.44 7.17
C LYS A 189 -14.86 -19.18 6.46
N LEU A 190 -14.10 -19.33 5.38
CA LEU A 190 -13.84 -18.25 4.44
C LEU A 190 -15.17 -17.81 3.83
N VAL A 191 -15.56 -16.56 4.07
CA VAL A 191 -16.82 -15.98 3.58
C VAL A 191 -16.62 -14.86 2.57
N TYR A 192 -15.37 -14.59 2.18
CA TYR A 192 -15.02 -13.65 1.12
C TYR A 192 -14.33 -14.39 -0.03
N GLN A 193 -14.61 -13.98 -1.24
CA GLN A 193 -14.04 -14.54 -2.45
C GLN A 193 -13.61 -13.41 -3.37
N PHE A 194 -12.39 -13.50 -3.94
CA PHE A 194 -11.79 -12.46 -4.79
C PHE A 194 -11.63 -12.90 -6.26
N ASP A 195 -11.57 -14.19 -6.52
CA ASP A 195 -11.29 -14.76 -7.85
C ASP A 195 -12.44 -15.61 -8.43
N GLY A 196 -13.55 -15.71 -7.71
CA GLY A 196 -14.64 -16.60 -8.10
C GLY A 196 -14.33 -18.09 -7.95
N GLY A 197 -13.18 -18.42 -7.31
CA GLY A 197 -12.71 -19.80 -7.06
C GLY A 197 -11.58 -20.26 -7.98
N SER A 198 -11.22 -19.48 -9.00
CA SER A 198 -10.03 -19.71 -9.84
C SER A 198 -9.70 -18.47 -10.70
N THR A 199 -8.48 -18.42 -11.23
CA THR A 199 -8.07 -17.35 -12.16
C THR A 199 -8.98 -17.29 -13.39
N GLU A 200 -9.40 -18.45 -13.94
CA GLU A 200 -10.31 -18.51 -15.09
C GLU A 200 -11.67 -17.90 -14.74
N ALA A 201 -12.23 -18.19 -13.54
CA ALA A 201 -13.50 -17.61 -13.10
C ALA A 201 -13.39 -16.10 -12.88
N LEU A 202 -12.25 -15.60 -12.38
CA LEU A 202 -11.96 -14.17 -12.32
C LEU A 202 -12.01 -13.53 -13.71
N ILE A 203 -11.28 -14.08 -14.67
CA ILE A 203 -11.24 -13.57 -16.06
C ILE A 203 -12.63 -13.60 -16.71
N GLU A 204 -13.38 -14.69 -16.56
CA GLU A 204 -14.75 -14.79 -17.08
C GLU A 204 -15.68 -13.73 -16.49
N ASN A 205 -15.59 -13.48 -15.18
CA ASN A 205 -16.38 -12.45 -14.51
C ASN A 205 -16.01 -11.04 -14.99
N ILE A 206 -14.71 -10.75 -15.14
CA ILE A 206 -14.25 -9.44 -15.65
C ILE A 206 -14.69 -9.27 -17.10
N GLN A 207 -14.52 -10.28 -17.98
CA GLN A 207 -14.94 -10.23 -19.37
C GLN A 207 -16.44 -9.95 -19.48
N LYS A 208 -17.27 -10.60 -18.67
CA LYS A 208 -18.71 -10.35 -18.64
C LYS A 208 -19.05 -8.89 -18.33
N ASN A 209 -18.35 -8.27 -17.39
CA ASN A 209 -18.56 -6.86 -17.06
C ASN A 209 -18.11 -5.93 -18.20
N ILE A 210 -17.01 -6.28 -18.88
CA ILE A 210 -16.55 -5.55 -20.07
C ILE A 210 -17.61 -5.62 -21.18
N ASP A 211 -18.14 -6.82 -21.45
CA ASP A 211 -19.17 -7.03 -22.46
C ASP A 211 -20.44 -6.21 -22.16
N ASN A 212 -20.88 -6.20 -20.88
CA ASN A 212 -21.99 -5.38 -20.44
C ASN A 212 -21.75 -3.88 -20.70
N MET A 213 -20.55 -3.36 -20.35
CA MET A 213 -20.21 -1.96 -20.63
C MET A 213 -20.23 -1.65 -22.14
N LYS A 214 -19.71 -2.55 -22.97
CA LYS A 214 -19.74 -2.38 -24.44
C LYS A 214 -21.18 -2.45 -24.99
N GLU A 215 -22.05 -3.30 -24.45
CA GLU A 215 -23.48 -3.36 -24.78
C GLU A 215 -24.22 -2.07 -24.37
N GLU A 216 -23.84 -1.45 -23.24
CA GLU A 216 -24.34 -0.15 -22.78
C GLU A 216 -23.75 1.03 -23.56
N GLY A 217 -22.87 0.74 -24.51
CA GLY A 217 -22.30 1.68 -25.47
C GLY A 217 -21.03 2.38 -25.00
N ALA A 218 -20.23 1.78 -24.14
CA ALA A 218 -18.90 2.29 -23.82
C ALA A 218 -17.99 2.22 -25.05
N ASP A 219 -17.47 3.37 -25.47
CA ASP A 219 -16.50 3.49 -26.55
C ASP A 219 -15.13 2.98 -26.11
N TYR A 220 -14.73 3.36 -24.88
CA TYR A 220 -13.49 2.94 -24.23
C TYR A 220 -13.78 2.23 -22.90
N VAL A 221 -12.93 1.27 -22.53
CA VAL A 221 -12.94 0.62 -21.23
C VAL A 221 -11.57 0.76 -20.57
N ILE A 222 -11.56 1.35 -19.39
CA ILE A 222 -10.39 1.54 -18.54
C ILE A 222 -10.56 0.62 -17.33
N ALA A 223 -9.66 -0.33 -17.15
CA ALA A 223 -9.59 -1.09 -15.92
C ALA A 223 -8.78 -0.31 -14.90
N ILE A 224 -9.37 -0.10 -13.71
CA ILE A 224 -8.67 0.37 -12.52
C ILE A 224 -8.39 -0.91 -11.75
N ALA A 225 -7.12 -1.30 -11.65
CA ALA A 225 -6.71 -2.60 -11.14
C ALA A 225 -5.64 -2.46 -10.05
N HIS A 226 -5.64 -3.37 -9.11
CA HIS A 226 -4.59 -3.51 -8.11
C HIS A 226 -4.06 -4.94 -8.19
N LEU A 227 -3.35 -5.26 -9.29
CA LEU A 227 -2.91 -6.61 -9.62
C LEU A 227 -1.39 -6.74 -9.66
N GLY A 228 -0.68 -5.70 -10.06
CA GLY A 228 0.76 -5.64 -10.11
C GLY A 228 1.40 -6.02 -11.44
N ASP A 229 2.69 -5.68 -11.55
CA ASP A 229 3.53 -5.91 -12.72
C ASP A 229 3.96 -7.40 -12.77
N LYS A 230 3.83 -8.05 -13.92
CA LYS A 230 4.22 -9.45 -14.15
C LYS A 230 5.69 -9.78 -13.82
N ASP A 231 6.57 -8.76 -13.84
CA ASP A 231 7.98 -8.93 -13.52
C ASP A 231 8.24 -8.84 -12.00
N TYR A 232 7.19 -8.54 -11.22
CA TYR A 232 7.23 -8.60 -9.75
C TYR A 232 7.07 -10.05 -9.31
N ALA A 233 7.94 -10.51 -8.40
CA ALA A 233 7.90 -11.88 -7.91
C ALA A 233 6.54 -12.20 -7.25
N ASP A 234 6.08 -13.43 -7.43
CA ASP A 234 4.99 -14.06 -6.69
C ASP A 234 3.55 -13.65 -7.09
N LEU A 235 3.33 -12.95 -8.21
CA LEU A 235 1.97 -12.60 -8.66
C LEU A 235 1.23 -13.74 -9.41
N GLY A 236 1.96 -14.76 -9.87
CA GLY A 236 1.37 -15.85 -10.65
C GLY A 236 0.55 -15.34 -11.84
N ASN A 237 -0.68 -15.85 -11.99
CA ASN A 237 -1.61 -15.48 -13.03
C ASN A 237 -2.51 -14.27 -12.67
N TYR A 238 -2.17 -13.51 -11.62
CA TYR A 238 -2.97 -12.38 -11.16
C TYR A 238 -2.43 -11.02 -11.59
N SER A 239 -1.40 -10.95 -12.44
CA SER A 239 -0.84 -9.69 -12.91
C SER A 239 -1.75 -8.98 -13.93
N SER A 240 -1.59 -7.65 -14.03
CA SER A 240 -2.30 -6.85 -15.03
C SER A 240 -1.95 -7.24 -16.48
N SER A 241 -0.73 -7.74 -16.72
CA SER A 241 -0.37 -8.33 -18.03
C SER A 241 -1.19 -9.59 -18.33
N TYR A 242 -1.37 -10.47 -17.34
CA TYR A 242 -2.20 -11.67 -17.51
C TYR A 242 -3.67 -11.29 -17.83
N LEU A 243 -4.22 -10.30 -17.12
CA LEU A 243 -5.55 -9.77 -17.42
C LEU A 243 -5.65 -9.27 -18.86
N ALA A 244 -4.69 -8.46 -19.31
CA ALA A 244 -4.66 -7.93 -20.67
C ALA A 244 -4.59 -9.03 -21.74
N GLU A 245 -3.78 -10.06 -21.50
CA GLU A 245 -3.59 -11.20 -22.43
C GLU A 245 -4.80 -12.14 -22.51
N HIS A 246 -5.71 -12.12 -21.53
CA HIS A 246 -6.83 -13.06 -21.41
C HIS A 246 -8.23 -12.41 -21.51
N THR A 247 -8.32 -11.09 -21.68
CA THR A 247 -9.59 -10.37 -21.88
C THR A 247 -9.60 -9.60 -23.20
N THR A 248 -10.80 -9.31 -23.71
CA THR A 248 -10.97 -8.46 -24.88
C THR A 248 -11.78 -7.22 -24.50
N GLY A 249 -11.53 -6.10 -25.18
CA GLY A 249 -12.32 -4.88 -25.02
C GLY A 249 -11.80 -3.89 -23.99
N ILE A 250 -10.75 -4.21 -23.21
CA ILE A 250 -10.00 -3.25 -22.40
C ILE A 250 -9.06 -2.45 -23.30
N ASP A 251 -9.06 -1.12 -23.16
CA ASP A 251 -8.19 -0.20 -23.90
C ASP A 251 -6.97 0.22 -23.09
N ALA A 252 -7.13 0.39 -21.76
CA ALA A 252 -6.02 0.65 -20.85
C ALA A 252 -6.29 0.10 -19.44
N ILE A 253 -5.20 -0.20 -18.71
CA ILE A 253 -5.20 -0.63 -17.31
C ILE A 253 -4.37 0.38 -16.51
N ILE A 254 -4.97 0.95 -15.49
CA ILE A 254 -4.32 1.72 -14.44
C ILE A 254 -4.11 0.74 -13.29
N ASP A 255 -2.84 0.50 -12.93
CA ASP A 255 -2.47 -0.60 -12.02
C ASP A 255 -1.79 -0.10 -10.74
N GLY A 256 -1.70 -0.97 -9.72
CA GLY A 256 -1.04 -0.78 -8.44
C GLY A 256 -0.30 -2.02 -7.96
N HIS A 257 -0.14 -2.19 -6.63
CA HIS A 257 0.33 -3.37 -5.91
C HIS A 257 1.86 -3.60 -5.93
N SER A 258 2.49 -3.57 -7.08
CA SER A 258 3.93 -3.86 -7.21
C SER A 258 4.85 -2.65 -6.99
N HIS A 259 4.29 -1.47 -6.71
CA HIS A 259 5.03 -0.21 -6.53
C HIS A 259 5.95 0.15 -7.70
N THR A 260 5.68 -0.39 -8.88
CA THR A 260 6.51 -0.21 -10.08
C THR A 260 6.26 1.16 -10.70
N VAL A 261 7.33 1.90 -11.02
CA VAL A 261 7.22 3.12 -11.84
C VAL A 261 7.20 2.71 -13.30
N MET A 262 6.00 2.57 -13.86
CA MET A 262 5.78 2.07 -15.23
C MET A 262 4.94 3.06 -16.03
N PRO A 263 5.56 3.97 -16.79
CA PRO A 263 4.82 4.95 -17.59
C PRO A 263 4.02 4.31 -18.73
N LEU A 264 4.51 3.21 -19.27
CA LEU A 264 3.87 2.49 -20.38
C LEU A 264 4.39 1.06 -20.46
N ARG A 265 3.47 0.10 -20.46
CA ARG A 265 3.65 -1.25 -21.00
C ARG A 265 2.54 -1.52 -22.01
N ILE A 266 2.82 -2.28 -23.03
CA ILE A 266 1.84 -2.69 -24.05
C ILE A 266 1.79 -4.21 -24.06
N GLU A 267 0.62 -4.77 -23.83
CA GLU A 267 0.33 -6.19 -24.00
C GLU A 267 -0.65 -6.41 -25.15
N LYS A 268 -0.67 -7.60 -25.71
CA LYS A 268 -1.62 -7.98 -26.77
C LYS A 268 -2.77 -8.78 -26.17
N ASN A 269 -3.98 -8.32 -26.40
CA ASN A 269 -5.16 -9.08 -26.05
C ASN A 269 -5.39 -10.27 -27.03
N PRO A 270 -6.35 -11.17 -26.77
CA PRO A 270 -6.66 -12.31 -27.65
C PRO A 270 -7.01 -11.93 -29.10
N ASP A 271 -7.51 -10.72 -29.33
CA ASP A 271 -7.80 -10.19 -30.67
C ASP A 271 -6.57 -9.55 -31.35
N GLY A 272 -5.41 -9.55 -30.69
CA GLY A 272 -4.16 -8.93 -31.16
C GLY A 272 -4.14 -7.41 -31.04
N LYS A 273 -5.07 -6.79 -30.33
CA LYS A 273 -5.11 -5.35 -30.07
C LYS A 273 -4.19 -5.00 -28.91
N ASP A 274 -3.67 -3.78 -28.94
CA ASP A 274 -2.85 -3.24 -27.87
C ASP A 274 -3.70 -2.89 -26.65
N VAL A 275 -3.25 -3.31 -25.46
CA VAL A 275 -3.75 -2.88 -24.16
C VAL A 275 -2.61 -2.15 -23.46
N ILE A 276 -2.87 -0.91 -23.05
CA ILE A 276 -1.92 -0.05 -22.37
C ILE A 276 -1.98 -0.33 -20.86
N ILE A 277 -0.82 -0.50 -20.20
CA ILE A 277 -0.74 -0.64 -18.74
C ILE A 277 0.18 0.46 -18.21
N SER A 278 -0.23 1.15 -17.13
CA SER A 278 0.54 2.20 -16.47
C SER A 278 0.39 2.14 -14.96
N GLN A 279 1.50 2.43 -14.22
CA GLN A 279 1.56 2.42 -12.76
C GLN A 279 2.49 3.53 -12.26
N THR A 280 2.15 4.22 -11.14
CA THR A 280 2.84 5.44 -10.69
C THR A 280 3.99 5.21 -9.72
N GLY A 281 4.23 3.98 -9.30
CA GLY A 281 5.13 3.67 -8.18
C GLY A 281 4.36 3.67 -6.86
N THR A 282 4.93 4.23 -5.81
CA THR A 282 4.31 4.32 -4.49
C THR A 282 4.56 5.69 -3.87
N LYS A 283 3.73 6.08 -2.88
CA LYS A 283 3.91 7.29 -2.05
C LYS A 283 4.11 8.54 -2.91
N LEU A 284 3.29 8.68 -3.95
CA LEU A 284 3.28 9.83 -4.86
C LEU A 284 4.65 10.15 -5.50
N LYS A 285 5.53 9.14 -5.71
CA LYS A 285 6.78 9.34 -6.49
C LYS A 285 6.52 9.91 -7.87
N SER A 286 5.36 9.60 -8.42
CA SER A 286 4.78 10.22 -9.60
C SER A 286 3.26 10.15 -9.50
N PHE A 287 2.56 10.90 -10.32
CA PHE A 287 1.15 10.67 -10.61
C PHE A 287 0.94 10.47 -12.11
N GLY A 288 -0.09 9.73 -12.46
CA GLY A 288 -0.31 9.28 -13.80
C GLY A 288 -1.38 10.08 -14.53
N GLN A 289 -1.27 10.09 -15.85
CA GLN A 289 -2.23 10.70 -16.74
C GLN A 289 -2.41 9.84 -17.99
N ILE A 290 -3.65 9.57 -18.37
CA ILE A 290 -4.00 9.02 -19.69
C ILE A 290 -4.81 10.08 -20.40
N VAL A 291 -4.44 10.41 -21.65
CA VAL A 291 -5.20 11.33 -22.52
C VAL A 291 -5.80 10.53 -23.68
N ILE A 292 -7.12 10.55 -23.78
CA ILE A 292 -7.85 10.03 -24.95
C ILE A 292 -8.15 11.23 -25.83
N THR A 293 -7.52 11.30 -26.99
CA THR A 293 -7.68 12.40 -27.93
C THR A 293 -8.90 12.23 -28.82
N ASN A 294 -9.35 13.33 -29.42
CA ASN A 294 -10.52 13.34 -30.31
C ASN A 294 -10.39 12.42 -31.55
N ASP A 295 -9.15 12.05 -31.92
CA ASP A 295 -8.91 11.09 -33.01
C ASP A 295 -8.89 9.63 -32.53
N GLY A 296 -9.12 9.39 -31.24
CA GLY A 296 -9.20 8.07 -30.63
C GLY A 296 -7.86 7.50 -30.15
N SER A 297 -6.78 8.27 -30.21
CA SER A 297 -5.49 7.82 -29.72
C SER A 297 -5.41 7.93 -28.18
N ILE A 298 -4.70 7.00 -27.53
CA ILE A 298 -4.55 6.92 -26.07
C ILE A 298 -3.08 7.13 -25.71
N TYR A 299 -2.80 8.13 -24.89
CA TYR A 299 -1.44 8.53 -24.49
C TYR A 299 -1.28 8.47 -22.96
N PRO A 300 -0.64 7.43 -22.41
CA PRO A 300 -0.26 7.41 -21.01
C PRO A 300 1.00 8.24 -20.77
N SER A 301 1.12 8.81 -19.59
CA SER A 301 2.33 9.51 -19.12
C SER A 301 2.39 9.56 -17.61
N LEU A 302 3.61 9.64 -17.05
CA LEU A 302 3.83 9.89 -15.64
C LEU A 302 4.44 11.28 -15.44
N ILE A 303 3.90 12.00 -14.48
CA ILE A 303 4.40 13.28 -14.00
C ILE A 303 5.29 12.99 -12.80
N GLN A 304 6.63 13.03 -13.02
CA GLN A 304 7.64 12.75 -12.00
C GLN A 304 8.26 14.01 -11.39
N LYS A 305 7.91 15.17 -11.92
CA LYS A 305 8.34 16.48 -11.40
C LYS A 305 7.23 17.49 -11.63
N TYR A 306 6.76 18.08 -10.56
CA TYR A 306 5.78 19.14 -10.62
C TYR A 306 6.01 20.11 -9.45
N PRO A 307 6.65 21.27 -9.69
CA PRO A 307 7.09 22.16 -8.61
C PRO A 307 5.99 23.15 -8.15
N GLU A 308 4.84 23.15 -8.79
CA GLU A 308 3.81 24.12 -8.51
C GLU A 308 2.80 23.55 -7.51
N VAL A 309 2.54 24.33 -6.46
CA VAL A 309 1.53 24.04 -5.44
C VAL A 309 0.73 25.31 -5.19
N ASP A 310 -0.59 25.23 -5.27
CA ASP A 310 -1.45 26.29 -4.80
C ASP A 310 -1.40 26.34 -3.27
N ILE A 311 -1.03 27.50 -2.71
CA ILE A 311 -0.82 27.63 -1.27
C ILE A 311 -2.11 27.39 -0.46
N LYS A 312 -3.27 27.70 -1.02
CA LYS A 312 -4.55 27.44 -0.33
C LYS A 312 -4.86 25.96 -0.26
N ILE A 313 -4.53 25.23 -1.34
CA ILE A 313 -4.68 23.77 -1.36
C ILE A 313 -3.70 23.15 -0.37
N GLN A 314 -2.45 23.65 -0.31
CA GLN A 314 -1.49 23.17 0.69
C GLN A 314 -1.97 23.41 2.12
N ASP A 315 -2.49 24.62 2.41
CA ASP A 315 -3.01 24.96 3.73
C ASP A 315 -4.17 24.01 4.14
N GLU A 316 -5.05 23.62 3.22
CA GLU A 316 -6.13 22.65 3.47
C GLU A 316 -5.60 21.25 3.82
N PHE A 317 -4.57 20.79 3.11
CA PHE A 317 -3.89 19.52 3.44
C PHE A 317 -3.15 19.59 4.76
N ASP A 318 -2.45 20.68 5.03
CA ASP A 318 -1.74 20.89 6.30
C ASP A 318 -2.71 20.86 7.49
N GLU A 319 -3.93 21.44 7.34
CA GLU A 319 -4.95 21.42 8.39
C GLU A 319 -5.39 19.98 8.77
N ILE A 320 -5.61 19.10 7.79
CA ILE A 320 -5.98 17.71 8.10
C ILE A 320 -4.80 16.91 8.68
N VAL A 321 -3.56 17.17 8.22
CA VAL A 321 -2.37 16.52 8.76
C VAL A 321 -2.12 16.93 10.21
N GLU A 322 -2.21 18.22 10.54
CA GLU A 322 -2.02 18.73 11.91
C GLU A 322 -2.99 18.09 12.93
N LYS A 323 -4.17 17.66 12.50
CA LYS A 323 -5.16 16.97 13.34
C LYS A 323 -4.56 15.72 14.00
N TYR A 324 -3.71 14.98 13.28
CA TYR A 324 -3.11 13.73 13.73
C TYR A 324 -1.63 13.86 14.11
N GLU A 325 -0.92 14.85 13.56
CA GLU A 325 0.52 15.03 13.73
C GLU A 325 0.94 15.15 15.20
N LYS A 326 0.17 15.87 16.00
CA LYS A 326 0.44 16.02 17.43
C LYS A 326 0.48 14.68 18.17
N THR A 327 -0.35 13.72 17.73
CA THR A 327 -0.40 12.39 18.35
C THR A 327 0.81 11.57 17.93
N VAL A 328 1.16 11.56 16.66
CA VAL A 328 2.28 10.78 16.14
C VAL A 328 3.63 11.33 16.58
N LEU A 329 3.73 12.63 16.86
CA LEU A 329 4.95 13.27 17.35
C LEU A 329 5.09 13.22 18.89
N ASN A 330 4.14 12.63 19.63
CA ASN A 330 4.31 12.42 21.05
C ASN A 330 5.54 11.54 21.32
N VAL A 331 6.42 12.05 22.18
CA VAL A 331 7.59 11.30 22.64
C VAL A 331 7.12 10.17 23.56
N VAL A 332 7.45 8.93 23.19
CA VAL A 332 7.11 7.72 23.95
C VAL A 332 8.28 7.21 24.79
N ALA A 333 9.51 7.50 24.37
CA ALA A 333 10.73 7.14 25.10
C ALA A 333 11.90 8.04 24.69
N LYS A 334 13.07 7.83 25.31
CA LYS A 334 14.31 8.47 24.91
C LYS A 334 15.47 7.49 25.03
N THR A 335 16.37 7.47 24.05
CA THR A 335 17.53 6.58 24.03
C THR A 335 18.82 7.31 23.67
N ASP A 336 19.94 6.84 24.24
CA ASP A 336 21.28 7.24 23.83
C ASP A 336 21.93 6.23 22.85
N THR A 337 21.17 5.20 22.43
CA THR A 337 21.62 4.13 21.54
C THR A 337 20.92 4.19 20.20
N GLU A 338 21.68 4.18 19.13
CA GLU A 338 21.21 4.05 17.75
C GLU A 338 21.09 2.58 17.37
N LEU A 339 20.00 2.21 16.69
CA LEU A 339 19.77 0.88 16.15
C LEU A 339 19.53 0.99 14.64
N PRO A 340 20.56 0.82 13.80
CA PRO A 340 20.44 1.05 12.37
C PRO A 340 19.68 -0.08 11.66
N LEU A 341 18.91 0.31 10.62
CA LEU A 341 18.27 -0.64 9.69
C LEU A 341 19.27 -1.22 8.70
N GLU A 342 20.17 -0.37 8.17
CA GLU A 342 21.02 -0.65 7.01
C GLU A 342 22.49 -0.33 7.27
N ASP A 343 23.34 -0.93 6.45
CA ASP A 343 24.76 -0.65 6.43
C ASP A 343 25.08 0.64 5.64
N GLU A 344 26.37 1.05 5.61
CA GLU A 344 26.84 2.24 4.90
C GLU A 344 26.56 2.20 3.38
N THR A 345 26.22 1.04 2.82
CA THR A 345 25.91 0.83 1.39
C THR A 345 24.42 0.75 1.11
N GLY A 346 23.55 0.84 2.12
CA GLY A 346 22.10 0.77 2.01
C GLY A 346 21.53 -0.65 2.00
N ASN A 347 22.32 -1.67 2.41
CA ASN A 347 21.79 -3.02 2.56
C ASN A 347 21.19 -3.21 3.95
N TRP A 348 19.99 -3.71 4.01
CA TRP A 348 19.31 -3.98 5.27
C TRP A 348 19.94 -5.19 5.98
N TYR A 349 20.45 -4.97 7.18
CA TYR A 349 21.10 -6.01 7.98
C TYR A 349 20.22 -7.24 8.17
N ALA A 350 18.95 -7.02 8.54
CA ALA A 350 18.01 -8.09 8.85
C ALA A 350 17.76 -9.07 7.68
N TYR A 351 17.97 -8.63 6.44
CA TYR A 351 17.75 -9.47 5.26
C TYR A 351 18.77 -10.60 5.12
N THR A 352 19.96 -10.41 5.65
CA THR A 352 21.09 -11.33 5.45
C THR A 352 21.67 -11.91 6.73
N GLN A 353 21.42 -11.26 7.87
CA GLN A 353 22.06 -11.59 9.14
C GLN A 353 21.23 -11.14 10.36
N GLU A 354 21.73 -11.39 11.56
CA GLU A 354 21.26 -10.79 12.80
C GLU A 354 21.34 -9.26 12.72
N SER A 355 20.35 -8.56 13.25
CA SER A 355 20.34 -7.09 13.35
C SER A 355 19.98 -6.64 14.78
N THR A 356 20.54 -5.52 15.20
CA THR A 356 20.29 -4.96 16.53
C THR A 356 18.84 -4.54 16.72
N ILE A 357 18.24 -3.91 15.70
CA ILE A 357 16.82 -3.57 15.70
C ILE A 357 15.93 -4.81 15.68
N GLY A 358 16.31 -5.86 14.93
CA GLY A 358 15.60 -7.14 14.89
C GLY A 358 15.63 -7.86 16.24
N ASN A 359 16.77 -7.81 16.95
CA ASN A 359 16.90 -8.36 18.30
C ASN A 359 15.94 -7.66 19.29
N LEU A 360 15.85 -6.32 19.24
CA LEU A 360 14.93 -5.55 20.08
C LEU A 360 13.48 -5.95 19.84
N ILE A 361 13.05 -6.03 18.56
CA ILE A 361 11.68 -6.38 18.19
C ILE A 361 11.36 -7.82 18.60
N ALA A 362 12.24 -8.78 18.30
CA ALA A 362 12.01 -10.17 18.67
C ALA A 362 11.95 -10.37 20.20
N ASP A 363 12.77 -9.64 20.97
CA ASP A 363 12.71 -9.66 22.44
C ASP A 363 11.40 -9.07 22.97
N SER A 364 10.90 -7.99 22.37
CA SER A 364 9.62 -7.40 22.74
C SER A 364 8.46 -8.36 22.55
N ILE A 365 8.43 -9.07 21.41
CA ILE A 365 7.44 -10.11 21.12
C ILE A 365 7.53 -11.26 22.14
N ARG A 366 8.76 -11.73 22.42
CA ARG A 366 8.97 -12.83 23.35
C ARG A 366 8.55 -12.46 24.77
N GLU A 367 8.87 -11.26 25.26
CA GLU A 367 8.45 -10.78 26.56
C GLU A 367 6.93 -10.65 26.63
N LYS A 368 6.29 -10.06 25.61
CA LYS A 368 4.84 -9.85 25.57
C LYS A 368 4.05 -11.14 25.59
N THR A 369 4.54 -12.18 24.89
CA THR A 369 3.88 -13.47 24.77
C THR A 369 4.25 -14.45 25.88
N GLY A 370 5.40 -14.29 26.53
CA GLY A 370 5.98 -15.27 27.45
C GLY A 370 6.42 -16.57 26.75
N ALA A 371 6.59 -16.55 25.44
CA ALA A 371 6.97 -17.71 24.63
C ALA A 371 8.39 -18.18 24.89
N ASP A 372 8.68 -19.47 24.60
CA ASP A 372 10.04 -20.01 24.62
C ASP A 372 10.94 -19.27 23.61
N ILE A 373 10.39 -19.00 22.42
CA ILE A 373 11.07 -18.31 21.31
C ILE A 373 10.18 -17.24 20.70
N ALA A 374 10.79 -16.27 20.02
CA ALA A 374 10.04 -15.36 19.14
C ALA A 374 10.72 -15.21 17.79
N LEU A 375 9.90 -14.98 16.75
CA LEU A 375 10.30 -14.81 15.37
C LEU A 375 9.72 -13.48 14.84
N MET A 376 10.54 -12.74 14.08
CA MET A 376 10.12 -11.55 13.34
C MET A 376 10.75 -11.57 11.97
N ASN A 377 9.95 -11.50 10.91
CA ASN A 377 10.49 -11.47 9.55
C ASN A 377 11.16 -10.14 9.22
N ALA A 378 12.27 -10.19 8.53
CA ALA A 378 13.06 -9.02 8.16
C ALA A 378 12.28 -7.98 7.35
N GLY A 379 11.39 -8.45 6.47
CA GLY A 379 10.54 -7.58 5.65
C GLY A 379 9.52 -6.76 6.44
N GLY A 380 9.23 -7.16 7.67
CA GLY A 380 8.38 -6.39 8.58
C GLY A 380 9.09 -5.21 9.27
N ILE A 381 10.42 -5.10 9.15
CA ILE A 381 11.23 -4.06 9.78
C ILE A 381 11.61 -3.02 8.73
N ARG A 382 11.14 -1.77 8.86
CA ARG A 382 11.19 -0.77 7.78
C ARG A 382 12.00 0.49 8.10
N ALA A 383 12.38 0.70 9.37
CA ALA A 383 13.25 1.79 9.81
C ALA A 383 14.15 1.34 10.97
N GLY A 384 15.18 2.11 11.26
CA GLY A 384 15.98 2.01 12.48
C GLY A 384 15.44 2.92 13.60
N ILE A 385 16.12 2.95 14.74
CA ILE A 385 15.86 3.89 15.83
C ILE A 385 17.10 4.79 15.99
N GLU A 386 16.88 6.11 15.88
CA GLU A 386 17.92 7.11 16.08
C GLU A 386 18.12 7.44 17.56
N LYS A 387 19.29 8.03 17.90
CA LYS A 387 19.53 8.59 19.23
C LYS A 387 18.66 9.81 19.48
N GLY A 388 18.12 9.93 20.67
CA GLY A 388 17.31 11.07 21.09
C GLY A 388 15.94 10.68 21.58
N ASP A 389 15.00 11.55 21.36
CA ASP A 389 13.59 11.30 21.65
C ASP A 389 13.03 10.32 20.61
N ILE A 390 12.30 9.32 21.08
CA ILE A 390 11.59 8.33 20.25
C ILE A 390 10.12 8.71 20.29
N THR A 391 9.53 8.97 19.13
CA THR A 391 8.11 9.31 18.99
C THR A 391 7.27 8.09 18.59
N TYR A 392 5.94 8.20 18.66
CA TYR A 392 5.04 7.21 18.08
C TYR A 392 5.34 6.97 16.59
N LYS A 393 5.63 8.07 15.87
CA LYS A 393 5.98 7.99 14.44
C LYS A 393 7.19 7.09 14.22
N ASP A 394 8.26 7.30 14.98
CA ASP A 394 9.49 6.53 14.81
C ASP A 394 9.24 5.03 15.01
N ILE A 395 8.42 4.65 16.01
CA ILE A 395 8.08 3.24 16.24
C ILE A 395 7.20 2.66 15.12
N ILE A 396 6.22 3.41 14.66
CA ILE A 396 5.36 2.96 13.55
C ILE A 396 6.18 2.85 12.26
N ASP A 397 7.10 3.78 12.00
CA ASP A 397 8.00 3.69 10.84
C ASP A 397 8.90 2.44 10.91
N VAL A 398 9.27 1.98 12.10
CA VAL A 398 10.03 0.72 12.29
C VAL A 398 9.20 -0.51 11.88
N ILE A 399 7.92 -0.60 12.28
CA ILE A 399 7.02 -1.75 12.04
C ILE A 399 5.62 -1.25 11.62
N PRO A 400 5.44 -0.81 10.37
CA PRO A 400 4.26 -0.04 9.96
C PRO A 400 3.00 -0.87 9.66
N PHE A 401 3.07 -2.19 9.67
CA PHE A 401 2.00 -3.05 9.12
C PHE A 401 0.85 -3.34 10.08
N SER A 402 0.86 -2.78 11.29
CA SER A 402 -0.21 -2.93 12.29
C SER A 402 -0.62 -4.38 12.55
N ASN A 403 0.35 -5.31 12.49
CA ASN A 403 0.10 -6.70 12.85
C ASN A 403 -0.27 -6.83 14.33
N THR A 404 -1.01 -7.86 14.65
CA THR A 404 -1.21 -8.24 16.05
C THR A 404 -0.18 -9.28 16.49
N ILE A 405 0.16 -9.28 17.76
CA ILE A 405 1.03 -10.29 18.38
C ILE A 405 0.21 -11.53 18.69
N CYS A 406 0.75 -12.67 18.29
CA CYS A 406 0.14 -13.97 18.42
C CYS A 406 1.09 -14.97 19.11
N LEU A 407 0.53 -16.05 19.65
CA LEU A 407 1.25 -17.16 20.26
C LEU A 407 0.78 -18.48 19.62
N SER A 408 1.74 -19.30 19.18
CA SER A 408 1.48 -20.64 18.62
C SER A 408 2.47 -21.67 19.17
N GLU A 409 2.43 -22.86 18.62
CA GLU A 409 3.34 -23.97 18.96
C GLU A 409 3.99 -24.57 17.71
N VAL A 410 5.25 -24.94 17.82
CA VAL A 410 5.98 -25.71 16.81
C VAL A 410 6.79 -26.83 17.46
N THR A 411 6.96 -27.94 16.78
CA THR A 411 7.92 -28.97 17.18
C THR A 411 9.36 -28.49 16.91
N GLY A 412 10.34 -29.12 17.54
CA GLY A 412 11.74 -28.83 17.24
C GLY A 412 12.10 -29.13 15.79
N GLU A 413 11.46 -30.11 15.14
CA GLU A 413 11.63 -30.41 13.71
C GLU A 413 11.10 -29.26 12.84
N GLU A 414 9.86 -28.82 13.07
CA GLU A 414 9.26 -27.68 12.36
C GLU A 414 10.08 -26.39 12.54
N LEU A 415 10.66 -26.19 13.72
CA LEU A 415 11.53 -25.04 13.98
C LEU A 415 12.79 -25.07 13.13
N LEU A 416 13.41 -26.25 12.95
CA LEU A 416 14.55 -26.41 12.03
C LEU A 416 14.14 -26.12 10.59
N ASP A 417 12.98 -26.59 10.16
CA ASP A 417 12.45 -26.34 8.82
C ASP A 417 12.25 -24.84 8.57
N ILE A 418 11.66 -24.10 9.54
CA ILE A 418 11.51 -22.66 9.49
C ILE A 418 12.87 -21.97 9.29
N LEU A 419 13.87 -22.29 10.12
CA LEU A 419 15.17 -21.65 10.07
C LEU A 419 15.93 -21.99 8.77
N GLU A 420 15.89 -23.24 8.31
CA GLU A 420 16.53 -23.68 7.07
C GLU A 420 15.93 -22.97 5.84
N TYR A 421 14.61 -22.96 5.74
CA TYR A 421 13.91 -22.34 4.61
C TYR A 421 14.07 -20.83 4.58
N THR A 422 13.75 -20.13 5.68
CA THR A 422 13.75 -18.67 5.71
C THR A 422 15.12 -18.04 5.57
N SER A 423 16.20 -18.76 5.92
CA SER A 423 17.59 -18.31 5.73
C SER A 423 18.13 -18.58 4.33
N SER A 424 17.36 -19.23 3.43
CA SER A 424 17.85 -19.75 2.14
C SER A 424 18.32 -18.68 1.14
N TYR A 425 17.97 -17.43 1.35
CA TYR A 425 18.32 -16.30 0.48
C TYR A 425 19.42 -15.40 1.03
N ALA A 426 19.98 -15.70 2.20
CA ALA A 426 20.95 -14.82 2.88
C ALA A 426 22.16 -14.46 1.99
N GLU A 427 22.68 -15.41 1.18
CA GLU A 427 23.82 -15.19 0.28
C GLU A 427 23.48 -14.53 -1.05
N LYS A 428 22.18 -14.38 -1.39
CA LYS A 428 21.69 -13.81 -2.65
C LYS A 428 21.23 -12.35 -2.53
N GLY A 429 21.69 -11.65 -1.50
CA GLY A 429 21.26 -10.29 -1.19
C GLY A 429 20.16 -10.27 -0.12
N GLY A 430 19.83 -11.43 0.44
CA GLY A 430 18.86 -11.57 1.52
C GLY A 430 17.41 -11.66 1.06
N SER A 431 16.52 -11.80 2.03
CA SER A 431 15.07 -11.87 1.83
C SER A 431 14.34 -11.26 3.00
N GLY A 432 13.19 -10.66 2.73
CA GLY A 432 12.23 -10.24 3.75
C GLY A 432 11.72 -11.39 4.63
N SER A 433 11.84 -12.65 4.17
CA SER A 433 11.48 -13.86 4.92
C SER A 433 12.52 -14.27 5.97
N ASN A 434 13.76 -13.73 5.91
CA ASN A 434 14.77 -14.05 6.92
C ASN A 434 14.29 -13.68 8.32
N MET A 435 14.49 -14.58 9.31
CA MET A 435 13.94 -14.37 10.66
C MET A 435 14.94 -13.70 11.59
N GLN A 436 14.50 -12.66 12.27
CA GLN A 436 15.11 -12.14 13.47
C GLN A 436 14.51 -12.86 14.67
N ILE A 437 15.32 -13.23 15.65
CA ILE A 437 14.98 -14.27 16.62
C ILE A 437 15.24 -13.84 18.07
N SER A 438 14.44 -14.38 19.00
CA SER A 438 14.68 -14.32 20.44
C SER A 438 14.46 -15.66 21.11
N GLY A 439 15.23 -15.95 22.17
CA GLY A 439 15.16 -17.22 22.89
C GLY A 439 15.84 -18.42 22.18
N ILE A 440 16.46 -18.19 21.03
CA ILE A 440 17.13 -19.20 20.22
C ILE A 440 18.44 -18.68 19.66
N LYS A 441 19.43 -19.56 19.47
CA LYS A 441 20.70 -19.30 18.77
C LYS A 441 21.04 -20.46 17.83
N TYR A 442 21.68 -20.13 16.69
CA TYR A 442 22.12 -21.14 15.74
C TYR A 442 23.29 -20.68 14.88
N ASP A 443 23.97 -21.66 14.26
CA ASP A 443 25.00 -21.44 13.25
C ASP A 443 24.37 -21.56 11.86
N LEU A 444 24.65 -20.59 10.96
CA LEU A 444 24.20 -20.56 9.57
C LEU A 444 25.39 -20.65 8.61
N ASP A 445 25.47 -21.72 7.83
CA ASP A 445 26.49 -21.95 6.79
C ASP A 445 25.94 -21.50 5.43
N THR A 446 26.26 -20.27 5.02
CA THR A 446 25.78 -19.67 3.77
C THR A 446 26.45 -20.27 2.52
N SER A 447 27.51 -21.07 2.67
CA SER A 447 28.14 -21.77 1.54
C SER A 447 27.32 -22.96 1.04
N LYS A 448 26.36 -23.44 1.83
CA LYS A 448 25.50 -24.58 1.49
C LYS A 448 24.17 -24.11 0.90
N VAL A 449 23.59 -24.97 0.08
CA VAL A 449 22.29 -24.75 -0.56
C VAL A 449 21.18 -25.38 0.30
N ALA A 450 20.13 -24.65 0.58
CA ALA A 450 18.93 -25.21 1.19
C ALA A 450 18.21 -26.14 0.20
N ASP A 451 17.63 -27.22 0.72
CA ASP A 451 16.97 -28.27 -0.06
C ASP A 451 15.51 -28.42 0.42
N TYR A 452 14.59 -27.85 -0.35
CA TYR A 452 13.16 -27.80 -0.04
C TYR A 452 12.32 -27.84 -1.32
N ASP A 453 11.05 -28.25 -1.19
CA ASP A 453 10.06 -28.22 -2.25
C ASP A 453 9.07 -27.07 -2.02
N LEU A 454 8.69 -26.38 -3.09
CA LEU A 454 7.66 -25.31 -3.09
C LEU A 454 6.45 -25.74 -3.91
N ASP A 455 5.27 -25.19 -3.57
CA ASP A 455 4.09 -25.27 -4.40
C ASP A 455 4.14 -24.25 -5.57
N SER A 456 3.05 -24.19 -6.37
CA SER A 456 2.94 -23.24 -7.49
C SER A 456 2.91 -21.78 -7.05
N ASP A 457 2.54 -21.52 -5.80
CA ASP A 457 2.40 -20.20 -5.21
C ASP A 457 3.62 -19.84 -4.34
N LEU A 458 4.74 -20.59 -4.53
CA LEU A 458 6.02 -20.44 -3.85
C LEU A 458 5.96 -20.63 -2.32
N ASN A 459 4.92 -21.26 -1.80
CA ASN A 459 4.87 -21.66 -0.40
C ASN A 459 5.69 -22.94 -0.19
N LEU A 460 6.32 -23.04 0.97
CA LEU A 460 7.00 -24.24 1.39
C LEU A 460 6.04 -25.42 1.46
N ILE A 461 6.35 -26.52 0.78
CA ILE A 461 5.67 -27.80 0.95
C ILE A 461 6.39 -28.59 2.04
N LYS A 462 7.73 -28.68 1.97
CA LYS A 462 8.57 -29.38 2.94
C LYS A 462 10.03 -29.00 2.78
N VAL A 463 10.81 -29.13 3.83
CA VAL A 463 12.26 -29.15 3.80
C VAL A 463 12.73 -30.59 3.61
N ASN A 464 13.58 -30.86 2.61
CA ASN A 464 14.07 -32.21 2.31
C ASN A 464 15.28 -32.58 3.18
N SER A 465 16.11 -31.57 3.55
CA SER A 465 17.27 -31.78 4.41
C SER A 465 17.72 -30.48 5.08
N ILE A 466 18.20 -30.59 6.32
CA ILE A 466 18.80 -29.46 7.06
C ILE A 466 20.28 -29.43 6.71
N ASN A 467 20.67 -28.46 5.87
CA ASN A 467 22.03 -28.36 5.34
C ASN A 467 22.77 -27.15 5.90
N ARG A 468 22.09 -26.03 6.06
CA ARG A 468 22.64 -24.71 6.39
C ARG A 468 22.65 -24.44 7.89
N VAL A 469 21.55 -24.81 8.55
CA VAL A 469 21.32 -24.57 9.98
C VAL A 469 21.96 -25.69 10.81
N SER A 470 22.69 -25.29 11.86
CA SER A 470 23.32 -26.25 12.78
C SER A 470 23.48 -25.61 14.16
N ASN A 471 23.82 -26.45 15.15
CA ASN A 471 24.06 -26.03 16.54
C ASN A 471 22.91 -25.15 17.12
N VAL A 472 21.67 -25.55 16.83
CA VAL A 472 20.49 -24.84 17.34
C VAL A 472 20.34 -25.06 18.81
N GLN A 473 20.21 -23.98 19.58
CA GLN A 473 20.09 -23.98 21.02
C GLN A 473 18.91 -23.10 21.44
N ILE A 474 18.12 -23.56 22.40
CA ILE A 474 16.96 -22.86 22.96
C ILE A 474 17.32 -22.38 24.36
N LEU A 475 16.89 -21.15 24.70
CA LEU A 475 17.08 -20.57 26.04
C LEU A 475 16.15 -21.25 27.05
N ASN A 476 16.75 -21.88 28.06
CA ASN A 476 16.06 -22.47 29.19
C ASN A 476 16.52 -21.81 30.49
N GLY A 477 15.69 -20.94 31.06
CA GLY A 477 16.12 -20.03 32.13
C GLY A 477 17.26 -19.11 31.62
N ASP A 478 18.44 -19.22 32.23
CA ASP A 478 19.63 -18.39 31.87
C ASP A 478 20.65 -19.16 30.98
N LYS A 479 20.28 -20.35 30.46
CA LYS A 479 21.20 -21.20 29.71
C LYS A 479 20.63 -21.61 28.37
N TYR A 480 21.49 -21.59 27.36
CA TYR A 480 21.17 -22.17 26.07
C TYR A 480 21.46 -23.68 26.08
N GLU A 481 20.47 -24.48 25.73
CA GLU A 481 20.54 -25.94 25.64
C GLU A 481 20.26 -26.40 24.21
N PRO A 482 20.85 -27.50 23.73
CA PRO A 482 20.57 -28.04 22.41
C PRO A 482 19.06 -28.25 22.22
N ILE A 483 18.55 -27.93 21.01
CA ILE A 483 17.16 -28.18 20.65
C ILE A 483 16.80 -29.67 20.79
N ASP A 484 15.62 -29.95 21.36
CA ASP A 484 15.02 -31.29 21.34
C ASP A 484 13.97 -31.33 20.20
N LEU A 485 14.24 -32.14 19.19
CA LEU A 485 13.40 -32.21 17.99
C LEU A 485 11.98 -32.74 18.27
N ALA A 486 11.82 -33.55 19.29
CA ALA A 486 10.53 -34.14 19.67
C ALA A 486 9.72 -33.24 20.61
N LYS A 487 10.35 -32.22 21.19
CA LYS A 487 9.67 -31.27 22.09
C LYS A 487 8.88 -30.23 21.30
N THR A 488 7.73 -29.86 21.83
CA THR A 488 6.95 -28.70 21.36
C THR A 488 7.43 -27.46 22.10
N TYR A 489 7.64 -26.38 21.35
CA TYR A 489 8.04 -25.06 21.84
C TYR A 489 6.95 -24.04 21.53
N THR A 490 6.71 -23.15 22.47
CA THR A 490 5.84 -21.99 22.21
C THR A 490 6.59 -20.94 21.39
N VAL A 491 5.90 -20.36 20.39
CA VAL A 491 6.44 -19.35 19.46
C VAL A 491 5.58 -18.10 19.50
N GLY A 492 6.17 -16.98 19.88
CA GLY A 492 5.59 -15.66 19.71
C GLY A 492 5.97 -15.06 18.35
N SER A 493 5.03 -14.48 17.64
CA SER A 493 5.28 -13.74 16.41
C SER A 493 4.09 -12.84 16.05
N ILE A 494 4.20 -12.17 14.91
CA ILE A 494 3.13 -11.35 14.35
C ILE A 494 2.09 -12.20 13.62
N SER A 495 0.87 -11.68 13.52
CA SER A 495 -0.26 -12.35 12.86
C SER A 495 0.04 -12.75 11.41
N TYR A 496 0.80 -11.92 10.67
CA TYR A 496 1.27 -12.25 9.33
C TYR A 496 1.95 -13.62 9.24
N ILE A 497 2.76 -14.00 10.24
CA ILE A 497 3.46 -15.29 10.25
C ILE A 497 2.57 -16.42 10.82
N LEU A 498 2.06 -16.24 12.04
CA LEU A 498 1.42 -17.34 12.77
C LEU A 498 -0.01 -17.63 12.34
N VAL A 499 -0.72 -16.65 11.83
CA VAL A 499 -2.11 -16.78 11.38
C VAL A 499 -2.17 -16.97 9.86
N ASN A 500 -1.35 -16.18 9.11
CA ASN A 500 -1.44 -16.16 7.65
C ASN A 500 -0.47 -17.14 6.98
N GLY A 501 0.45 -17.77 7.74
CA GLY A 501 1.52 -18.59 7.13
C GLY A 501 2.48 -17.78 6.28
N GLY A 502 2.60 -16.47 6.56
CA GLY A 502 3.46 -15.55 5.83
C GLY A 502 4.90 -16.04 5.72
N CYS A 503 5.67 -15.46 4.82
CA CYS A 503 7.00 -15.91 4.45
C CYS A 503 7.02 -17.34 3.83
N GLY A 504 5.91 -17.82 3.26
CA GLY A 504 5.81 -19.16 2.68
C GLY A 504 5.67 -20.28 3.70
N LEU A 505 5.36 -19.96 4.97
CA LEU A 505 5.30 -20.93 6.06
C LEU A 505 3.90 -21.57 6.25
N ASN A 506 3.06 -21.50 5.24
CA ASN A 506 1.69 -22.03 5.30
C ASN A 506 1.62 -23.54 5.63
N CYS A 507 2.61 -24.34 5.20
CA CYS A 507 2.66 -25.77 5.55
C CYS A 507 2.92 -26.04 7.05
N ILE A 508 3.47 -25.06 7.78
CA ILE A 508 3.76 -25.17 9.22
C ILE A 508 2.66 -24.55 10.06
N PHE A 509 2.19 -23.36 9.69
CA PHE A 509 1.20 -22.61 10.47
C PHE A 509 -0.21 -22.69 9.88
N GLY A 510 -0.35 -22.90 8.55
CA GLY A 510 -1.66 -23.03 7.91
C GLY A 510 -2.46 -24.19 8.47
N GLY A 511 -3.66 -23.90 8.95
CA GLY A 511 -4.53 -24.91 9.60
C GLY A 511 -4.17 -25.24 11.05
N LYS A 512 -3.15 -24.61 11.64
CA LYS A 512 -2.94 -24.60 13.09
C LYS A 512 -3.64 -23.39 13.69
N GLU A 513 -4.49 -23.62 14.68
CA GLU A 513 -5.03 -22.52 15.47
C GLU A 513 -3.96 -22.00 16.43
N PRO A 514 -3.60 -20.69 16.39
CA PRO A 514 -2.74 -20.12 17.40
C PRO A 514 -3.34 -20.30 18.81
N ILE A 515 -2.49 -20.45 19.82
CA ILE A 515 -2.90 -20.52 21.24
C ILE A 515 -3.59 -19.22 21.65
N LEU A 516 -3.04 -18.09 21.22
CA LEU A 516 -3.58 -16.74 21.44
C LEU A 516 -3.38 -15.90 20.18
N THR A 517 -4.38 -15.08 19.87
CA THR A 517 -4.35 -14.05 18.83
C THR A 517 -4.63 -12.68 19.43
N ASP A 518 -4.28 -11.62 18.72
CA ASP A 518 -4.64 -10.24 19.06
C ASP A 518 -4.26 -9.82 20.50
N ILE A 519 -3.09 -10.25 20.97
CA ILE A 519 -2.59 -9.92 22.32
C ILE A 519 -2.35 -8.41 22.45
N ALA A 520 -1.79 -7.78 21.45
CA ALA A 520 -1.58 -6.34 21.29
C ALA A 520 -1.14 -6.09 19.84
N THR A 521 -1.09 -4.83 19.40
CA THR A 521 -0.40 -4.50 18.15
C THR A 521 1.11 -4.63 18.30
N ASP A 522 1.80 -4.84 17.19
CA ASP A 522 3.26 -4.97 17.16
C ASP A 522 3.95 -3.67 17.64
N PHE A 523 3.50 -2.50 17.17
CA PHE A 523 4.07 -1.21 17.58
C PHE A 523 3.78 -0.87 19.06
N GLU A 524 2.58 -1.15 19.59
CA GLU A 524 2.29 -0.98 21.03
C GLU A 524 3.16 -1.90 21.87
N THR A 525 3.38 -3.14 21.43
CA THR A 525 4.27 -4.10 22.09
C THR A 525 5.69 -3.58 22.16
N LEU A 526 6.20 -3.00 21.07
CA LEU A 526 7.55 -2.42 21.04
C LEU A 526 7.66 -1.18 21.93
N ILE A 527 6.65 -0.30 21.94
CA ILE A 527 6.59 0.88 22.84
C ILE A 527 6.61 0.44 24.30
N ASP A 528 5.74 -0.51 24.67
CA ASP A 528 5.68 -1.02 26.04
C ASP A 528 7.04 -1.57 26.48
N TYR A 529 7.69 -2.35 25.61
CA TYR A 529 9.00 -2.94 25.90
C TYR A 529 10.09 -1.90 26.10
N ILE A 530 10.19 -0.91 25.21
CA ILE A 530 11.16 0.19 25.33
C ILE A 530 10.91 0.99 26.62
N ASN A 531 9.66 1.23 26.98
CA ASN A 531 9.29 1.91 28.22
C ASN A 531 9.65 1.08 29.45
N ASN A 532 9.47 -0.24 29.42
CA ASN A 532 9.87 -1.16 30.51
C ASN A 532 11.41 -1.13 30.72
N LEU A 533 12.19 -0.93 29.65
CA LEU A 533 13.63 -0.72 29.73
C LEU A 533 14.02 0.70 30.15
N GLY A 534 13.05 1.60 30.38
CA GLY A 534 13.33 3.01 30.68
C GLY A 534 14.01 3.76 29.53
N GLY A 535 13.89 3.28 28.30
CA GLY A 535 14.58 3.80 27.10
C GLY A 535 16.05 3.38 26.99
N ASP A 536 16.59 2.62 27.94
CA ASP A 536 17.96 2.11 27.87
C ASP A 536 18.05 0.94 26.86
N LEU A 537 18.44 1.25 25.64
CA LEU A 537 18.67 0.29 24.56
C LEU A 537 20.13 -0.14 24.44
N SER A 538 20.99 0.19 25.41
CA SER A 538 22.44 -0.07 25.34
C SER A 538 22.82 -1.54 25.17
N ARG A 539 21.97 -2.47 25.67
CA ARG A 539 22.17 -3.92 25.46
C ARG A 539 22.07 -4.34 23.97
N TYR A 540 21.42 -3.52 23.14
CA TYR A 540 21.27 -3.76 21.69
C TYR A 540 22.28 -2.96 20.85
N ALA A 541 23.24 -2.27 21.47
CA ALA A 541 24.27 -1.53 20.74
C ALA A 541 25.14 -2.43 19.86
N ASP A 542 25.33 -3.69 20.30
CA ASP A 542 26.11 -4.71 19.61
C ASP A 542 25.27 -5.95 19.34
N LEU A 543 25.65 -6.75 18.32
CA LEU A 543 25.04 -8.03 18.03
C LEU A 543 25.31 -9.04 19.16
N GLU A 544 24.32 -9.83 19.54
CA GLU A 544 24.43 -10.85 20.58
C GLU A 544 24.96 -12.22 20.09
N GLY A 545 25.13 -12.37 18.77
CA GLY A 545 25.54 -13.62 18.16
C GLY A 545 24.44 -14.69 18.23
N ARG A 546 23.20 -14.28 18.03
CA ARG A 546 22.05 -15.19 17.93
C ARG A 546 22.10 -16.01 16.63
N ILE A 547 22.57 -15.39 15.54
CA ILE A 547 22.78 -16.01 14.25
C ILE A 547 24.28 -15.92 13.91
N ASN A 548 24.98 -17.02 14.05
CA ASN A 548 26.42 -17.09 13.81
C ASN A 548 26.69 -17.56 12.37
N ILE A 549 27.00 -16.62 11.48
CA ILE A 549 27.24 -16.91 10.05
C ILE A 549 28.62 -17.52 9.86
N LYS A 550 28.66 -18.74 9.31
CA LYS A 550 29.87 -19.41 8.83
C LYS A 550 30.00 -19.16 7.33
N LYS A 551 31.20 -18.73 6.94
CA LYS A 551 31.56 -18.49 5.53
C LYS A 551 32.37 -19.65 4.97
#